data_37760d953dd613fb683ca18ffb45e688
#
_entry.id   37760d953dd613fb683ca18ffb45e688
#
_cell.length_a   1.000
_cell.length_b   1.000
_cell.length_c   1.000
_cell.angle_alpha   90.00
_cell.angle_beta   90.00
_cell.angle_gamma   90.00
#
_symmetry.space_group_name_H-M   'P 1'
#
loop_
_entity.id
_entity.type
_entity.pdbx_description
1 polymer ?
#
loop_
_entity_poly.entity_id
_entity_poly.type
_entity_poly.pdbx_seq_one_letter_code
_entity_poly.pdbx_strand_id
1 'polypeptide(L)'
;MDMLLNNFDEYIDDTILRRGLAYFRNGKVDVPEELRPGVYSAIVYGSQAYSVRVTVADGIITEHVCSCPYDTAPVCKHVAAVLYYLQQDAPGLQQKSLRSGSVAARKPKKRQTVAERVDGVLHHVDFDDLKQFVREQANLNIEFRNLLFASFASQGSGESKGFYQKQLKSILRSAKDRNGFIGWSASNRVAEGVNQFLKLAKQQRDARNDKGCIVISAAVMEQMVDALQYADDSDGSIGGIINAAYELLYSIAESQPEENIRKQLFDYCFKAVEKKIYAGWDWHTGMLRIAAMLGNTPEEIKRVFSELDNENGTGYSMQEAQRITYGLIARVKGENAAGEYLEANQDNPELRRIAIQKALTMGDYQRAILIAKDGVTYDRQERPGLVIEWYDWLLKIALLQDNREHIMQYARILFIENFSQEQDYYSILKQYVAPEMWVGYVNDLIKEIAEKNRRWNAEEQIAGICILEGWMDMLLQVVSESESLHTIAKYEPNLAKDYASELVGLYSRGVREYLQHHVGRNHYQYACRFLRRMIKLGGRAAADELVSFLRTAYPHRKALIDELNKV
;
A
#
# COMPACT_ATOMS: atom_id res chain seq x y z
N MET A 1 27.98 3.21 18.50
CA MET A 1 27.40 2.63 19.75
C MET A 1 26.51 1.50 19.28
N ASP A 2 26.85 0.31 19.73
CA ASP A 2 26.17 -0.90 19.28
C ASP A 2 24.86 -1.05 20.06
N MET A 3 23.73 -1.06 19.38
CA MET A 3 22.40 -1.20 19.96
C MET A 3 22.17 -2.67 20.33
N LEU A 4 22.18 -2.98 21.63
CA LEU A 4 21.94 -4.35 22.13
C LEU A 4 20.44 -4.66 22.08
N LEU A 5 20.07 -5.90 21.74
CA LEU A 5 18.68 -6.36 21.73
C LEU A 5 18.04 -6.31 23.14
N ASN A 6 18.83 -6.39 24.20
CA ASN A 6 18.33 -6.38 25.58
C ASN A 6 18.07 -4.97 26.14
N ASN A 7 18.62 -3.94 25.52
CA ASN A 7 18.45 -2.54 25.97
C ASN A 7 18.25 -1.56 24.80
N PHE A 8 17.65 -2.01 23.71
CA PHE A 8 17.37 -1.15 22.55
C PHE A 8 16.47 0.03 22.89
N ASP A 9 15.71 -0.06 23.97
CA ASP A 9 14.84 0.99 24.50
C ASP A 9 15.62 2.23 24.95
N GLU A 10 16.90 2.12 25.32
CA GLU A 10 17.76 3.27 25.64
C GLU A 10 18.19 4.07 24.39
N TYR A 11 18.03 3.51 23.19
CA TYR A 11 18.52 4.09 21.93
C TYR A 11 17.41 4.61 21.01
N ILE A 12 16.15 4.36 21.33
CA ILE A 12 14.98 4.69 20.51
C ILE A 12 14.11 5.71 21.26
N ASP A 13 13.53 6.67 20.52
CA ASP A 13 12.63 7.68 21.05
C ASP A 13 11.42 7.05 21.79
N ASP A 14 11.09 7.60 22.98
CA ASP A 14 10.00 7.10 23.82
C ASP A 14 8.64 7.03 23.13
N THR A 15 8.37 7.93 22.19
CA THR A 15 7.11 7.94 21.43
C THR A 15 7.06 6.76 20.46
N ILE A 16 8.19 6.43 19.83
CA ILE A 16 8.35 5.28 18.93
C ILE A 16 8.27 3.99 19.72
N LEU A 17 8.95 3.93 20.87
CA LEU A 17 8.89 2.76 21.76
C LEU A 17 7.48 2.47 22.23
N ARG A 18 6.74 3.47 22.72
CA ARG A 18 5.35 3.30 23.16
C ARG A 18 4.44 2.80 22.02
N ARG A 19 4.61 3.35 20.81
CA ARG A 19 3.86 2.90 19.63
C ARG A 19 4.26 1.49 19.20
N GLY A 20 5.55 1.16 19.21
CA GLY A 20 6.06 -0.19 18.90
C GLY A 20 5.56 -1.24 19.90
N LEU A 21 5.60 -0.92 21.19
CA LEU A 21 5.09 -1.79 22.24
C LEU A 21 3.58 -2.03 22.11
N ALA A 22 2.82 -1.00 21.73
CA ALA A 22 1.39 -1.14 21.46
C ALA A 22 1.13 -2.08 20.26
N TYR A 23 1.91 -1.97 19.17
CA TYR A 23 1.82 -2.87 18.02
C TYR A 23 2.12 -4.32 18.40
N PHE A 24 3.18 -4.54 19.18
CA PHE A 24 3.54 -5.84 19.68
C PHE A 24 2.44 -6.44 20.59
N ARG A 25 1.97 -5.67 21.60
CA ARG A 25 0.96 -6.13 22.56
C ARG A 25 -0.41 -6.42 21.92
N ASN A 26 -0.73 -5.71 20.84
CA ASN A 26 -1.99 -5.90 20.10
C ASN A 26 -1.90 -7.01 19.03
N GLY A 27 -0.82 -7.81 19.01
CA GLY A 27 -0.66 -8.92 18.08
C GLY A 27 -0.54 -8.50 16.61
N LYS A 28 -0.06 -7.26 16.35
CA LYS A 28 0.11 -6.73 14.99
C LYS A 28 1.45 -7.12 14.35
N VAL A 29 2.21 -8.00 14.98
CA VAL A 29 3.50 -8.51 14.48
C VAL A 29 3.34 -10.01 14.28
N ASP A 30 3.54 -10.47 13.04
CA ASP A 30 3.63 -11.90 12.76
C ASP A 30 4.85 -12.49 13.46
N VAL A 31 4.81 -13.80 13.72
CA VAL A 31 5.95 -14.52 14.29
C VAL A 31 7.19 -14.28 13.41
N PRO A 32 8.27 -13.68 13.94
CA PRO A 32 9.46 -13.46 13.14
C PRO A 32 10.08 -14.78 12.67
N GLU A 33 10.25 -14.90 11.36
CA GLU A 33 10.90 -16.05 10.73
C GLU A 33 12.41 -15.80 10.66
N GLU A 34 13.22 -16.74 11.15
CA GLU A 34 14.67 -16.71 11.01
C GLU A 34 15.07 -17.23 9.63
N LEU A 35 15.38 -16.32 8.69
CA LEU A 35 15.74 -16.65 7.31
C LEU A 35 17.12 -17.32 7.20
N ARG A 36 18.03 -16.95 8.10
CA ARG A 36 19.38 -17.50 8.30
C ARG A 36 19.87 -17.09 9.70
N PRO A 37 20.89 -17.75 10.28
CA PRO A 37 21.34 -17.45 11.64
C PRO A 37 21.49 -15.95 11.91
N GLY A 38 20.71 -15.44 12.86
CA GLY A 38 20.69 -14.04 13.27
C GLY A 38 19.94 -13.05 12.35
N VAL A 39 19.31 -13.50 11.25
CA VAL A 39 18.53 -12.63 10.36
C VAL A 39 17.04 -12.98 10.45
N TYR A 40 16.26 -12.10 11.03
CA TYR A 40 14.83 -12.26 11.27
C TYR A 40 14.01 -11.40 10.32
N SER A 41 12.92 -11.95 9.80
CA SER A 41 11.92 -11.25 8.98
C SER A 41 10.54 -11.40 9.58
N ALA A 42 9.76 -10.32 9.63
CA ALA A 42 8.38 -10.33 10.11
C ALA A 42 7.52 -9.37 9.31
N ILE A 43 6.22 -9.65 9.21
CA ILE A 43 5.22 -8.70 8.73
C ILE A 43 4.60 -8.00 9.93
N VAL A 44 4.49 -6.67 9.85
CA VAL A 44 3.84 -5.85 10.86
C VAL A 44 2.65 -5.14 10.25
N TYR A 45 1.47 -5.39 10.80
CA TYR A 45 0.21 -4.83 10.30
C TYR A 45 -0.06 -3.45 10.88
N GLY A 46 0.09 -2.42 10.04
CA GLY A 46 -0.23 -1.02 10.33
C GLY A 46 -1.41 -0.54 9.48
N SER A 47 -1.28 0.59 8.81
CA SER A 47 -2.21 1.05 7.75
C SER A 47 -2.19 0.11 6.54
N GLN A 48 -1.11 -0.61 6.38
CA GLN A 48 -0.92 -1.73 5.44
C GLN A 48 0.06 -2.72 6.06
N ALA A 49 0.33 -3.85 5.39
CA ALA A 49 1.32 -4.81 5.82
C ALA A 49 2.73 -4.30 5.48
N TYR A 50 3.60 -4.18 6.50
CA TYR A 50 4.97 -3.74 6.34
C TYR A 50 5.94 -4.88 6.59
N SER A 51 6.84 -5.13 5.65
CA SER A 51 7.94 -6.07 5.84
C SER A 51 9.03 -5.43 6.68
N VAL A 52 9.43 -6.12 7.75
CA VAL A 52 10.52 -5.71 8.65
C VAL A 52 11.57 -6.80 8.66
N ARG A 53 12.83 -6.41 8.47
CA ARG A 53 13.99 -7.31 8.63
C ARG A 53 14.91 -6.74 9.69
N VAL A 54 15.39 -7.62 10.58
CA VAL A 54 16.34 -7.28 11.65
C VAL A 54 17.47 -8.30 11.64
N THR A 55 18.70 -7.82 11.68
CA THR A 55 19.91 -8.66 11.82
C THR A 55 20.49 -8.48 13.21
N VAL A 56 20.67 -9.57 13.94
CA VAL A 56 21.25 -9.62 15.28
C VAL A 56 22.46 -10.54 15.27
N ALA A 57 23.63 -10.01 15.64
CA ALA A 57 24.88 -10.77 15.77
C ALA A 57 25.40 -10.59 17.21
N ASP A 58 25.63 -11.67 17.92
CA ASP A 58 26.12 -11.67 19.31
C ASP A 58 25.27 -10.78 20.26
N GLY A 59 23.94 -10.72 20.02
CA GLY A 59 23.01 -9.90 20.80
C GLY A 59 23.02 -8.41 20.43
N ILE A 60 23.78 -8.00 19.42
CA ILE A 60 23.85 -6.63 18.88
C ILE A 60 22.99 -6.56 17.62
N ILE A 61 22.15 -5.54 17.52
CA ILE A 61 21.37 -5.23 16.32
C ILE A 61 22.31 -4.52 15.36
N THR A 62 22.73 -5.24 14.30
CA THR A 62 23.70 -4.74 13.30
C THR A 62 23.01 -4.06 12.13
N GLU A 63 21.77 -4.46 11.80
CA GLU A 63 21.02 -3.91 10.69
C GLU A 63 19.51 -4.04 10.95
N HIS A 64 18.74 -3.07 10.50
CA HIS A 64 17.28 -3.16 10.44
C HIS A 64 16.72 -2.40 9.25
N VAL A 65 15.70 -2.95 8.59
CA VAL A 65 15.02 -2.36 7.44
C VAL A 65 13.51 -2.55 7.61
N CYS A 66 12.74 -1.53 7.24
CA CYS A 66 11.28 -1.58 7.20
C CYS A 66 10.76 -0.96 5.91
N SER A 67 9.78 -1.58 5.27
CA SER A 67 9.14 -1.06 4.05
C SER A 67 8.17 0.12 4.29
N CYS A 68 8.03 0.61 5.52
CA CYS A 68 7.15 1.75 5.80
C CYS A 68 7.78 3.10 5.37
N PRO A 69 6.95 4.11 5.00
CA PRO A 69 7.44 5.41 4.54
C PRO A 69 7.97 6.32 5.67
N TYR A 70 8.24 5.76 6.86
CA TYR A 70 8.74 6.52 7.99
C TYR A 70 10.25 6.76 7.87
N ASP A 71 10.65 8.02 7.74
CA ASP A 71 12.03 8.46 7.53
C ASP A 71 12.53 9.49 8.57
N THR A 72 11.68 9.85 9.54
CA THR A 72 11.97 10.89 10.52
C THR A 72 12.94 10.48 11.62
N ALA A 73 13.19 9.18 11.82
CA ALA A 73 14.19 8.66 12.75
C ALA A 73 14.76 7.33 12.26
N PRO A 74 15.95 6.92 12.72
CA PRO A 74 16.59 5.68 12.27
C PRO A 74 15.75 4.43 12.49
N VAL A 75 14.92 4.40 13.54
CA VAL A 75 14.06 3.27 13.90
C VAL A 75 12.60 3.70 13.86
N CYS A 76 11.76 2.99 13.11
CA CYS A 76 10.32 3.22 13.10
C CYS A 76 9.59 2.35 14.15
N LYS A 77 8.32 2.66 14.44
CA LYS A 77 7.48 1.88 15.36
C LYS A 77 7.35 0.40 14.98
N HIS A 78 7.42 0.04 13.70
CA HIS A 78 7.32 -1.34 13.23
C HIS A 78 8.59 -2.14 13.55
N VAL A 79 9.77 -1.54 13.34
CA VAL A 79 11.03 -2.12 13.78
C VAL A 79 11.03 -2.29 15.30
N ALA A 80 10.65 -1.26 16.08
CA ALA A 80 10.56 -1.35 17.53
C ALA A 80 9.61 -2.48 17.97
N ALA A 81 8.49 -2.70 17.28
CA ALA A 81 7.55 -3.78 17.57
C ALA A 81 8.19 -5.18 17.37
N VAL A 82 8.98 -5.38 16.31
CA VAL A 82 9.71 -6.63 16.07
C VAL A 82 10.83 -6.81 17.09
N LEU A 83 11.53 -5.74 17.50
CA LEU A 83 12.54 -5.82 18.55
C LEU A 83 11.95 -6.28 19.89
N TYR A 84 10.78 -5.76 20.29
CA TYR A 84 10.06 -6.26 21.47
C TYR A 84 9.69 -7.74 21.35
N TYR A 85 9.32 -8.19 20.15
CA TYR A 85 9.04 -9.60 19.90
C TYR A 85 10.29 -10.47 20.10
N LEU A 86 11.40 -10.10 19.45
CA LEU A 86 12.68 -10.84 19.52
C LEU A 86 13.28 -10.82 20.93
N GLN A 87 13.13 -9.71 21.68
CA GLN A 87 13.56 -9.61 23.07
C GLN A 87 12.80 -10.59 23.97
N GLN A 88 11.52 -10.81 23.72
CA GLN A 88 10.68 -11.72 24.51
C GLN A 88 10.91 -13.20 24.15
N ASP A 89 11.23 -13.52 22.89
CA ASP A 89 11.47 -14.89 22.41
C ASP A 89 12.93 -15.36 22.56
N ALA A 90 13.83 -14.56 23.14
CA ALA A 90 15.23 -14.89 23.35
C ALA A 90 15.55 -15.50 24.73
N PRO A 91 15.21 -16.81 24.98
CA PRO A 91 15.56 -17.49 26.24
C PRO A 91 17.03 -17.91 26.33
N GLY A 92 17.86 -17.56 25.31
CA GLY A 92 19.23 -18.09 25.14
C GLY A 92 20.38 -17.13 25.37
N LEU A 93 20.17 -15.81 25.52
CA LEU A 93 21.23 -14.80 25.61
C LEU A 93 21.36 -14.13 26.98
N GLN A 94 20.84 -14.75 28.03
CA GLN A 94 21.09 -14.27 29.38
C GLN A 94 22.36 -14.89 29.97
N GLN A 95 23.40 -14.07 29.97
CA GLN A 95 24.50 -13.96 30.94
C GLN A 95 25.27 -15.24 31.34
N LYS A 96 26.46 -15.35 30.81
CA LYS A 96 27.61 -15.75 31.62
C LYS A 96 28.07 -14.55 32.46
N SER A 97 27.55 -14.39 33.66
CA SER A 97 28.25 -13.74 34.77
C SER A 97 28.08 -14.58 36.03
N LEU A 98 29.22 -15.06 36.46
CA LEU A 98 29.56 -15.78 37.69
C LEU A 98 28.68 -15.45 38.91
N ARG A 99 28.03 -16.46 39.48
CA ARG A 99 28.14 -16.79 40.90
C ARG A 99 27.54 -18.17 41.16
N SER A 100 28.34 -19.01 41.80
CA SER A 100 28.07 -20.32 42.31
C SER A 100 26.90 -20.36 43.29
N GLY A 101 26.04 -21.39 43.19
CA GLY A 101 25.03 -21.72 44.17
C GLY A 101 24.06 -22.78 43.63
N SER A 102 24.27 -24.06 44.01
CA SER A 102 23.45 -25.19 43.65
C SER A 102 22.03 -25.09 44.17
N VAL A 103 21.03 -25.05 43.26
CA VAL A 103 19.66 -25.43 43.55
C VAL A 103 19.08 -26.14 42.32
N ALA A 104 18.44 -27.30 42.55
CA ALA A 104 17.92 -28.22 41.56
C ALA A 104 17.01 -27.56 40.49
N ALA A 105 17.29 -27.85 39.23
CA ALA A 105 16.55 -27.36 38.06
C ALA A 105 15.09 -27.87 38.06
N ARG A 106 14.14 -27.02 38.39
CA ARG A 106 12.73 -27.18 37.97
C ARG A 106 12.63 -26.76 36.51
N LYS A 107 12.20 -27.71 35.65
CA LYS A 107 11.88 -27.43 34.23
C LYS A 107 10.91 -26.23 34.13
N PRO A 108 11.15 -25.19 33.29
CA PRO A 108 10.22 -24.12 33.14
C PRO A 108 8.91 -24.64 32.53
N LYS A 109 7.79 -24.43 33.20
CA LYS A 109 6.45 -24.69 32.63
C LYS A 109 6.26 -23.77 31.44
N LYS A 110 6.01 -24.35 30.25
CA LYS A 110 5.61 -23.64 29.04
C LYS A 110 4.41 -22.72 29.38
N ARG A 111 4.53 -21.42 29.21
CA ARG A 111 3.39 -20.50 29.41
C ARG A 111 2.35 -20.81 28.34
N GLN A 112 1.16 -21.15 28.76
CA GLN A 112 0.02 -21.39 27.87
C GLN A 112 -0.37 -20.11 27.15
N THR A 113 -0.63 -20.21 25.87
CA THR A 113 -1.23 -19.13 25.06
C THR A 113 -2.62 -18.79 25.56
N VAL A 114 -3.16 -17.62 25.16
CA VAL A 114 -4.55 -17.26 25.52
C VAL A 114 -5.52 -18.31 24.99
N ALA A 115 -5.31 -18.82 23.77
CA ALA A 115 -6.13 -19.89 23.19
C ALA A 115 -6.08 -21.18 24.02
N GLU A 116 -4.89 -21.68 24.36
CA GLU A 116 -4.74 -22.88 25.22
C GLU A 116 -5.38 -22.71 26.62
N ARG A 117 -5.38 -21.48 27.15
CA ARG A 117 -6.05 -21.19 28.43
C ARG A 117 -7.58 -21.18 28.28
N VAL A 118 -8.09 -20.62 27.19
CA VAL A 118 -9.53 -20.64 26.86
C VAL A 118 -9.98 -22.08 26.64
N ASP A 119 -9.27 -22.86 25.84
CA ASP A 119 -9.55 -24.29 25.62
C ASP A 119 -9.51 -25.07 26.93
N GLY A 120 -8.53 -24.80 27.78
CA GLY A 120 -8.45 -25.42 29.12
C GLY A 120 -9.67 -25.16 30.00
N VAL A 121 -10.22 -23.92 29.94
CA VAL A 121 -11.47 -23.61 30.67
C VAL A 121 -12.66 -24.33 30.03
N LEU A 122 -12.79 -24.28 28.70
CA LEU A 122 -13.90 -24.88 27.96
C LEU A 122 -13.97 -26.41 28.13
N HIS A 123 -12.83 -27.09 28.34
CA HIS A 123 -12.80 -28.52 28.60
C HIS A 123 -13.31 -28.94 30.00
N HIS A 124 -13.35 -27.99 30.94
CA HIS A 124 -13.74 -28.29 32.34
C HIS A 124 -15.10 -27.71 32.74
N VAL A 125 -15.66 -26.79 31.92
CA VAL A 125 -16.96 -26.18 32.20
C VAL A 125 -18.08 -27.06 31.67
N ASP A 126 -19.09 -27.31 32.51
CA ASP A 126 -20.31 -28.01 32.09
C ASP A 126 -21.06 -27.21 30.98
N PHE A 127 -21.70 -27.97 30.09
CA PHE A 127 -22.37 -27.35 28.94
C PHE A 127 -23.53 -26.44 29.35
N ASP A 128 -24.25 -26.76 30.43
CA ASP A 128 -25.35 -25.92 30.89
C ASP A 128 -24.86 -24.66 31.60
N ASP A 129 -23.75 -24.75 32.34
CA ASP A 129 -23.07 -23.58 32.92
C ASP A 129 -22.54 -22.66 31.83
N LEU A 130 -21.97 -23.20 30.77
CA LEU A 130 -21.53 -22.43 29.60
C LEU A 130 -22.69 -21.72 28.90
N LYS A 131 -23.83 -22.42 28.72
CA LYS A 131 -25.04 -21.80 28.17
C LYS A 131 -25.57 -20.69 29.06
N GLN A 132 -25.55 -20.87 30.36
CA GLN A 132 -25.99 -19.82 31.28
C GLN A 132 -25.08 -18.60 31.19
N PHE A 133 -23.77 -18.80 31.21
CA PHE A 133 -22.79 -17.73 31.03
C PHE A 133 -23.03 -16.97 29.71
N VAL A 134 -23.19 -17.69 28.58
CA VAL A 134 -23.48 -17.11 27.29
C VAL A 134 -24.77 -16.29 27.29
N ARG A 135 -25.85 -16.77 27.94
CA ARG A 135 -27.12 -16.02 28.09
C ARG A 135 -26.91 -14.75 28.91
N GLU A 136 -26.21 -14.81 30.00
CA GLU A 136 -25.93 -13.65 30.86
C GLU A 136 -25.11 -12.61 30.11
N GLN A 137 -24.05 -13.02 29.42
CA GLN A 137 -23.23 -12.12 28.61
C GLN A 137 -24.05 -11.51 27.46
N ALA A 138 -24.89 -12.28 26.79
CA ALA A 138 -25.76 -11.76 25.72
C ALA A 138 -26.83 -10.78 26.24
N ASN A 139 -27.26 -10.90 27.48
CA ASN A 139 -28.18 -9.94 28.10
C ASN A 139 -27.50 -8.64 28.50
N LEU A 140 -26.27 -8.70 28.99
CA LEU A 140 -25.50 -7.58 29.49
C LEU A 140 -24.79 -6.81 28.39
N ASN A 141 -24.31 -7.50 27.35
CA ASN A 141 -23.48 -6.94 26.29
C ASN A 141 -24.16 -7.08 24.94
N ILE A 142 -24.54 -5.93 24.36
CA ILE A 142 -25.24 -5.88 23.07
C ILE A 142 -24.35 -6.34 21.91
N GLU A 143 -23.05 -6.08 21.98
CA GLU A 143 -22.09 -6.48 20.94
C GLU A 143 -21.89 -8.00 20.97
N PHE A 144 -21.71 -8.59 22.16
CA PHE A 144 -21.62 -10.03 22.32
C PHE A 144 -22.91 -10.74 21.88
N ARG A 145 -24.08 -10.18 22.19
CA ARG A 145 -25.37 -10.71 21.76
C ARG A 145 -25.50 -10.71 20.23
N ASN A 146 -25.11 -9.62 19.57
CA ASN A 146 -25.14 -9.51 18.12
C ASN A 146 -24.15 -10.50 17.48
N LEU A 147 -22.97 -10.67 18.08
CA LEU A 147 -21.97 -11.67 17.66
C LEU A 147 -22.52 -13.09 17.81
N LEU A 148 -23.14 -13.42 18.95
CA LEU A 148 -23.77 -14.72 19.19
C LEU A 148 -24.82 -15.03 18.14
N PHE A 149 -25.74 -14.09 17.87
CA PHE A 149 -26.76 -14.27 16.86
C PHE A 149 -26.17 -14.42 15.46
N ALA A 150 -25.15 -13.63 15.10
CA ALA A 150 -24.48 -13.76 13.84
C ALA A 150 -23.77 -15.11 13.66
N SER A 151 -23.11 -15.59 14.72
CA SER A 151 -22.34 -16.84 14.67
C SER A 151 -23.21 -18.11 14.56
N PHE A 152 -24.43 -18.07 15.11
CA PHE A 152 -25.36 -19.22 15.14
C PHE A 152 -26.61 -19.02 14.30
N ALA A 153 -26.64 -17.99 13.47
CA ALA A 153 -27.73 -17.65 12.59
C ALA A 153 -28.16 -18.79 11.64
N SER A 154 -27.20 -19.64 11.24
CA SER A 154 -27.45 -20.77 10.32
C SER A 154 -28.20 -21.96 10.96
N GLN A 155 -28.37 -22.00 12.27
CA GLN A 155 -29.08 -23.08 12.98
C GLN A 155 -30.59 -22.84 13.11
N GLY A 156 -31.07 -21.66 12.73
CA GLY A 156 -32.50 -21.33 12.66
C GLY A 156 -33.07 -21.53 11.24
N SER A 157 -34.29 -22.04 11.13
CA SER A 157 -34.97 -22.32 9.86
C SER A 157 -34.98 -21.12 8.92
N GLY A 158 -34.24 -21.18 7.80
CA GLY A 158 -34.44 -20.36 6.59
C GLY A 158 -34.40 -18.83 6.81
N GLU A 159 -33.28 -18.30 7.31
CA GLU A 159 -33.19 -16.87 7.64
C GLU A 159 -33.26 -15.97 6.42
N SER A 160 -34.20 -15.04 6.46
CA SER A 160 -34.40 -14.06 5.39
C SER A 160 -33.35 -12.93 5.44
N LYS A 161 -33.08 -12.30 4.30
CA LYS A 161 -32.25 -11.08 4.24
C LYS A 161 -32.64 -10.05 5.31
N GLY A 162 -33.93 -9.90 5.61
CA GLY A 162 -34.45 -9.00 6.64
C GLY A 162 -33.97 -9.31 8.05
N PHE A 163 -33.70 -10.59 8.38
CA PHE A 163 -33.11 -10.97 9.65
C PHE A 163 -31.71 -10.37 9.79
N TYR A 164 -30.82 -10.61 8.80
CA TYR A 164 -29.45 -10.09 8.82
C TYR A 164 -29.43 -8.56 8.81
N GLN A 165 -30.30 -7.92 8.03
CA GLN A 165 -30.43 -6.47 8.03
C GLN A 165 -30.78 -5.88 9.40
N LYS A 166 -31.66 -6.56 10.18
CA LYS A 166 -31.97 -6.11 11.55
C LYS A 166 -30.76 -6.17 12.48
N GLN A 167 -29.95 -7.23 12.38
CA GLN A 167 -28.73 -7.38 13.19
C GLN A 167 -27.70 -6.31 12.81
N LEU A 168 -27.44 -6.11 11.51
CA LEU A 168 -26.53 -5.09 11.00
C LEU A 168 -26.97 -3.68 11.43
N LYS A 169 -28.27 -3.38 11.35
CA LYS A 169 -28.84 -2.10 11.86
C LYS A 169 -28.63 -1.93 13.37
N SER A 170 -28.67 -3.00 14.13
CA SER A 170 -28.40 -2.94 15.58
C SER A 170 -26.94 -2.56 15.85
N ILE A 171 -25.98 -3.16 15.12
CA ILE A 171 -24.56 -2.83 15.20
C ILE A 171 -24.33 -1.35 14.85
N LEU A 172 -24.87 -0.90 13.71
CA LEU A 172 -24.76 0.49 13.26
C LEU A 172 -25.35 1.48 14.26
N ARG A 173 -26.52 1.17 14.84
CA ARG A 173 -27.16 2.03 15.85
C ARG A 173 -26.33 2.16 17.11
N SER A 174 -25.72 1.07 17.58
CA SER A 174 -24.89 1.08 18.78
C SER A 174 -23.58 1.87 18.61
N ALA A 175 -23.14 2.06 17.37
CA ALA A 175 -21.90 2.77 17.03
C ALA A 175 -22.11 4.28 16.80
N LYS A 176 -23.38 4.74 16.61
CA LYS A 176 -23.70 6.15 16.36
C LYS A 176 -23.52 6.98 17.62
N ASP A 177 -22.93 8.16 17.44
CA ASP A 177 -22.87 9.20 18.47
C ASP A 177 -24.24 9.92 18.63
N ARG A 178 -24.27 10.97 19.49
CA ARG A 178 -25.48 11.76 19.74
C ARG A 178 -26.01 12.50 18.50
N ASN A 179 -25.14 12.73 17.50
CA ASN A 179 -25.48 13.41 16.25
C ASN A 179 -25.89 12.41 15.15
N GLY A 180 -25.87 11.12 15.43
CA GLY A 180 -26.16 10.06 14.47
C GLY A 180 -24.98 9.69 13.56
N PHE A 181 -23.78 10.19 13.84
CA PHE A 181 -22.56 9.93 13.08
C PHE A 181 -21.75 8.80 13.71
N ILE A 182 -21.04 8.04 12.87
CA ILE A 182 -20.11 6.98 13.28
C ILE A 182 -18.69 7.48 13.02
N GLY A 183 -17.98 7.90 14.08
CA GLY A 183 -16.60 8.38 13.97
C GLY A 183 -15.62 7.25 13.71
N TRP A 184 -14.41 7.61 13.27
CA TRP A 184 -13.34 6.72 12.83
C TRP A 184 -13.12 5.47 13.74
N SER A 185 -12.97 5.67 15.04
CA SER A 185 -12.77 4.56 15.99
C SER A 185 -13.99 3.63 16.10
N ALA A 186 -15.21 4.16 15.89
CA ALA A 186 -16.43 3.38 15.90
C ALA A 186 -16.62 2.63 14.57
N SER A 187 -16.19 3.18 13.43
CA SER A 187 -16.21 2.53 12.12
C SER A 187 -15.39 1.24 12.13
N ASN A 188 -14.23 1.22 12.75
CA ASN A 188 -13.41 0.02 12.91
C ASN A 188 -14.14 -1.06 13.74
N ARG A 189 -14.82 -0.70 14.83
CA ARG A 189 -15.62 -1.66 15.62
C ARG A 189 -16.84 -2.18 14.85
N VAL A 190 -17.48 -1.33 14.05
CA VAL A 190 -18.54 -1.76 13.13
C VAL A 190 -18.00 -2.78 12.14
N ALA A 191 -16.87 -2.50 11.52
CA ALA A 191 -16.23 -3.41 10.57
C ALA A 191 -15.89 -4.76 11.22
N GLU A 192 -15.35 -4.78 12.43
CA GLU A 192 -15.09 -6.02 13.19
C GLU A 192 -16.38 -6.82 13.47
N GLY A 193 -17.45 -6.15 13.89
CA GLY A 193 -18.76 -6.78 14.13
C GLY A 193 -19.37 -7.35 12.85
N VAL A 194 -19.30 -6.61 11.74
CA VAL A 194 -19.83 -7.04 10.44
C VAL A 194 -18.98 -8.16 9.81
N ASN A 195 -17.68 -8.21 10.06
CA ASN A 195 -16.82 -9.31 9.60
C ASN A 195 -17.30 -10.71 10.03
N GLN A 196 -18.05 -10.82 11.13
CA GLN A 196 -18.62 -12.11 11.53
C GLN A 196 -19.68 -12.60 10.54
N PHE A 197 -20.46 -11.66 9.94
CA PHE A 197 -21.43 -12.01 8.88
C PHE A 197 -20.72 -12.42 7.59
N LEU A 198 -19.59 -11.79 7.26
CA LEU A 198 -18.77 -12.19 6.11
C LEU A 198 -18.13 -13.57 6.32
N LYS A 199 -17.66 -13.87 7.53
CA LYS A 199 -17.18 -15.22 7.87
C LYS A 199 -18.29 -16.26 7.72
N LEU A 200 -19.50 -15.94 8.19
CA LEU A 200 -20.66 -16.81 8.01
C LEU A 200 -21.02 -16.97 6.52
N ALA A 201 -21.05 -15.88 5.73
CA ALA A 201 -21.29 -15.95 4.31
C ALA A 201 -20.28 -16.85 3.59
N LYS A 202 -18.98 -16.73 3.95
CA LYS A 202 -17.93 -17.61 3.44
C LYS A 202 -18.13 -19.06 3.84
N GLN A 203 -18.48 -19.35 5.10
CA GLN A 203 -18.81 -20.71 5.55
C GLN A 203 -19.99 -21.30 4.77
N GLN A 204 -21.04 -20.49 4.47
CA GLN A 204 -22.14 -20.94 3.62
C GLN A 204 -21.64 -21.28 2.20
N ARG A 205 -20.77 -20.46 1.63
CA ARG A 205 -20.14 -20.70 0.33
C ARG A 205 -19.32 -22.00 0.33
N ASP A 206 -18.47 -22.18 1.34
CA ASP A 206 -17.62 -23.37 1.50
C ASP A 206 -18.46 -24.66 1.67
N ALA A 207 -19.62 -24.54 2.32
CA ALA A 207 -20.61 -25.60 2.46
C ALA A 207 -21.52 -25.78 1.23
N ARG A 208 -21.27 -25.08 0.12
CA ARG A 208 -22.07 -25.06 -1.11
C ARG A 208 -23.52 -24.57 -0.92
N ASN A 209 -23.77 -23.82 0.14
CA ASN A 209 -25.04 -23.11 0.32
C ASN A 209 -24.96 -21.70 -0.24
N ASP A 210 -24.89 -21.58 -1.57
CA ASP A 210 -24.77 -20.32 -2.26
C ASP A 210 -25.96 -19.39 -1.99
N LYS A 211 -27.14 -19.94 -1.79
CA LYS A 211 -28.33 -19.17 -1.40
C LYS A 211 -28.10 -18.40 -0.08
N GLY A 212 -27.58 -19.08 0.94
CA GLY A 212 -27.24 -18.44 2.22
C GLY A 212 -26.18 -17.37 2.05
N CYS A 213 -25.13 -17.64 1.27
CA CYS A 213 -24.08 -16.69 0.97
C CYS A 213 -24.62 -15.43 0.29
N ILE A 214 -25.46 -15.55 -0.74
CA ILE A 214 -26.12 -14.41 -1.44
C ILE A 214 -26.93 -13.56 -0.45
N VAL A 215 -27.74 -14.19 0.38
CA VAL A 215 -28.64 -13.49 1.32
C VAL A 215 -27.83 -12.66 2.33
N ILE A 216 -26.75 -13.22 2.88
CA ILE A 216 -25.92 -12.53 3.87
C ILE A 216 -25.12 -11.42 3.21
N SER A 217 -24.44 -11.71 2.09
CA SER A 217 -23.62 -10.73 1.37
C SER A 217 -24.45 -9.54 0.88
N ALA A 218 -25.66 -9.80 0.35
CA ALA A 218 -26.60 -8.76 -0.04
C ALA A 218 -27.03 -7.87 1.14
N ALA A 219 -27.29 -8.47 2.30
CA ALA A 219 -27.65 -7.71 3.49
C ALA A 219 -26.50 -6.83 3.98
N VAL A 220 -25.27 -7.35 3.98
CA VAL A 220 -24.05 -6.61 4.35
C VAL A 220 -23.85 -5.43 3.40
N MET A 221 -23.82 -5.67 2.09
CA MET A 221 -23.60 -4.61 1.11
C MET A 221 -24.60 -3.47 1.24
N GLU A 222 -25.91 -3.78 1.28
CA GLU A 222 -26.95 -2.76 1.36
C GLU A 222 -26.88 -1.91 2.64
N GLN A 223 -26.58 -2.54 3.79
CA GLN A 223 -26.50 -1.80 5.05
C GLN A 223 -25.21 -1.01 5.19
N MET A 224 -24.09 -1.51 4.65
CA MET A 224 -22.81 -0.82 4.74
C MET A 224 -22.71 0.33 3.75
N VAL A 225 -23.29 0.23 2.54
CA VAL A 225 -23.36 1.36 1.61
C VAL A 225 -24.21 2.50 2.18
N ASP A 226 -25.33 2.18 2.84
CA ASP A 226 -26.13 3.18 3.55
C ASP A 226 -25.29 3.85 4.68
N ALA A 227 -24.48 3.08 5.39
CA ALA A 227 -23.63 3.57 6.47
C ALA A 227 -22.55 4.57 6.01
N LEU A 228 -22.03 4.45 4.79
CA LEU A 228 -21.05 5.39 4.24
C LEU A 228 -21.55 6.84 4.20
N GLN A 229 -22.87 7.08 4.22
CA GLN A 229 -23.43 8.43 4.23
C GLN A 229 -23.28 9.13 5.59
N TYR A 230 -23.06 8.38 6.67
CA TYR A 230 -23.00 8.91 8.04
C TYR A 230 -21.89 8.27 8.89
N ALA A 231 -20.85 7.76 8.25
CA ALA A 231 -19.70 7.17 8.91
C ALA A 231 -18.39 7.73 8.37
N ASP A 232 -17.39 7.83 9.23
CA ASP A 232 -16.01 8.12 8.83
C ASP A 232 -15.33 6.84 8.33
N ASP A 233 -15.12 6.75 7.03
CA ASP A 233 -14.43 5.65 6.37
C ASP A 233 -13.07 6.06 5.78
N SER A 234 -12.41 7.03 6.39
CA SER A 234 -11.12 7.57 5.91
C SER A 234 -10.00 6.51 5.87
N ASP A 235 -10.14 5.40 6.59
CA ASP A 235 -9.23 4.25 6.53
C ASP A 235 -9.74 3.10 5.63
N GLY A 236 -10.90 3.25 4.99
CA GLY A 236 -11.49 2.25 4.09
C GLY A 236 -12.05 1.00 4.78
N SER A 237 -12.27 1.03 6.09
CA SER A 237 -12.74 -0.15 6.84
C SER A 237 -14.13 -0.62 6.39
N ILE A 238 -15.09 0.31 6.19
CA ILE A 238 -16.44 0.00 5.72
C ILE A 238 -16.43 -0.38 4.24
N GLY A 239 -15.71 0.39 3.41
CA GLY A 239 -15.53 0.09 1.99
C GLY A 239 -14.93 -1.31 1.78
N GLY A 240 -13.94 -1.69 2.59
CA GLY A 240 -13.34 -3.03 2.58
C GLY A 240 -14.35 -4.15 2.88
N ILE A 241 -15.28 -3.94 3.81
CA ILE A 241 -16.37 -4.88 4.11
C ILE A 241 -17.31 -5.05 2.90
N ILE A 242 -17.68 -3.94 2.25
CA ILE A 242 -18.55 -3.97 1.07
C ILE A 242 -17.87 -4.72 -0.08
N ASN A 243 -16.58 -4.44 -0.31
CA ASN A 243 -15.80 -5.17 -1.30
C ASN A 243 -15.74 -6.67 -1.01
N ALA A 244 -15.49 -7.06 0.24
CA ALA A 244 -15.44 -8.48 0.61
C ALA A 244 -16.80 -9.19 0.39
N ALA A 245 -17.92 -8.51 0.66
CA ALA A 245 -19.25 -9.03 0.37
C ALA A 245 -19.52 -9.14 -1.15
N TYR A 246 -19.09 -8.13 -1.93
CA TYR A 246 -19.16 -8.14 -3.38
C TYR A 246 -18.36 -9.30 -3.99
N GLU A 247 -17.13 -9.52 -3.54
CA GLU A 247 -16.28 -10.62 -4.02
C GLU A 247 -16.89 -12.01 -3.78
N LEU A 248 -17.63 -12.19 -2.68
CA LEU A 248 -18.38 -13.43 -2.47
C LEU A 248 -19.49 -13.63 -3.52
N LEU A 249 -20.25 -12.57 -3.85
CA LEU A 249 -21.27 -12.63 -4.91
C LEU A 249 -20.64 -12.86 -6.29
N TYR A 250 -19.55 -12.17 -6.57
CA TYR A 250 -18.81 -12.32 -7.83
C TYR A 250 -18.26 -13.75 -8.00
N SER A 251 -17.68 -14.34 -6.93
CA SER A 251 -17.18 -15.71 -6.96
C SER A 251 -18.26 -16.75 -7.21
N ILE A 252 -19.51 -16.50 -6.77
CA ILE A 252 -20.66 -17.35 -7.09
C ILE A 252 -20.95 -17.28 -8.59
N ALA A 253 -20.95 -16.06 -9.17
CA ALA A 253 -21.18 -15.90 -10.60
C ALA A 253 -20.10 -16.58 -11.45
N GLU A 254 -18.83 -16.48 -11.08
CA GLU A 254 -17.71 -17.16 -11.75
C GLU A 254 -17.81 -18.69 -11.72
N SER A 255 -18.38 -19.26 -10.68
CA SER A 255 -18.50 -20.71 -10.54
C SER A 255 -19.57 -21.35 -11.40
N GLN A 256 -20.27 -20.59 -12.25
CA GLN A 256 -21.38 -21.05 -13.08
C GLN A 256 -22.42 -21.83 -12.25
N PRO A 257 -23.11 -21.14 -11.33
CA PRO A 257 -24.01 -21.79 -10.37
C PRO A 257 -25.22 -22.45 -11.05
N GLU A 258 -25.87 -23.37 -10.34
CA GLU A 258 -27.14 -23.97 -10.77
C GLU A 258 -28.19 -22.89 -11.09
N GLU A 259 -29.15 -23.21 -11.96
CA GLU A 259 -30.11 -22.26 -12.52
C GLU A 259 -30.93 -21.49 -11.48
N ASN A 260 -31.33 -22.13 -10.39
CA ASN A 260 -32.05 -21.48 -9.28
C ASN A 260 -31.20 -20.42 -8.57
N ILE A 261 -29.90 -20.70 -8.37
CA ILE A 261 -28.95 -19.78 -7.73
C ILE A 261 -28.55 -18.68 -8.73
N ARG A 262 -28.27 -19.07 -9.99
CA ARG A 262 -28.02 -18.13 -11.09
C ARG A 262 -29.11 -17.06 -11.17
N LYS A 263 -30.36 -17.52 -11.24
CA LYS A 263 -31.52 -16.60 -11.34
C LYS A 263 -31.67 -15.74 -10.10
N GLN A 264 -31.52 -16.31 -8.91
CA GLN A 264 -31.60 -15.55 -7.65
C GLN A 264 -30.56 -14.42 -7.60
N LEU A 265 -29.31 -14.73 -8.00
CA LEU A 265 -28.23 -13.75 -7.98
C LEU A 265 -28.42 -12.70 -9.08
N PHE A 266 -28.82 -13.11 -10.29
CA PHE A 266 -29.15 -12.21 -11.38
C PHE A 266 -30.24 -11.20 -10.96
N ASP A 267 -31.38 -11.72 -10.45
CA ASP A 267 -32.51 -10.90 -10.03
C ASP A 267 -32.13 -9.93 -8.91
N TYR A 268 -31.27 -10.36 -7.99
CA TYR A 268 -30.74 -9.48 -6.94
C TYR A 268 -29.91 -8.34 -7.53
N CYS A 269 -28.91 -8.67 -8.35
CA CYS A 269 -28.00 -7.68 -8.94
C CYS A 269 -28.78 -6.70 -9.82
N PHE A 270 -29.65 -7.20 -10.67
CA PHE A 270 -30.42 -6.37 -11.57
C PHE A 270 -31.40 -5.45 -10.83
N LYS A 271 -32.07 -5.96 -9.79
CA LYS A 271 -32.92 -5.15 -8.92
C LYS A 271 -32.14 -4.08 -8.15
N ALA A 272 -30.91 -4.36 -7.77
CA ALA A 272 -30.04 -3.39 -7.12
C ALA A 272 -29.68 -2.24 -8.06
N VAL A 273 -29.44 -2.53 -9.35
CA VAL A 273 -29.22 -1.53 -10.40
C VAL A 273 -30.48 -0.69 -10.64
N GLU A 274 -31.63 -1.31 -10.91
CA GLU A 274 -32.90 -0.61 -11.13
C GLU A 274 -33.27 0.34 -9.97
N LYS A 275 -33.01 -0.09 -8.74
CA LYS A 275 -33.27 0.71 -7.53
C LYS A 275 -32.16 1.69 -7.20
N LYS A 276 -31.10 1.71 -7.97
CA LYS A 276 -29.94 2.58 -7.77
C LYS A 276 -29.33 2.49 -6.36
N ILE A 277 -29.33 1.27 -5.76
CA ILE A 277 -28.86 1.05 -4.38
C ILE A 277 -27.40 1.45 -4.22
N TYR A 278 -26.59 1.21 -5.24
CA TYR A 278 -25.15 1.47 -5.26
C TYR A 278 -24.76 2.65 -6.16
N ALA A 279 -25.72 3.51 -6.54
CA ALA A 279 -25.45 4.64 -7.42
C ALA A 279 -24.38 5.58 -6.81
N GLY A 280 -23.44 6.01 -7.64
CA GLY A 280 -22.29 6.83 -7.23
C GLY A 280 -21.10 6.04 -6.68
N TRP A 281 -21.18 4.70 -6.65
CA TRP A 281 -20.11 3.80 -6.24
C TRP A 281 -19.80 2.78 -7.33
N ASP A 282 -18.58 2.30 -7.39
CA ASP A 282 -18.13 1.27 -8.35
C ASP A 282 -18.91 -0.05 -8.24
N TRP A 283 -19.54 -0.30 -7.11
CA TRP A 283 -20.42 -1.45 -6.92
C TRP A 283 -21.67 -1.42 -7.81
N HIS A 284 -22.10 -0.25 -8.31
CA HIS A 284 -23.19 -0.16 -9.28
C HIS A 284 -22.85 -0.88 -10.58
N THR A 285 -21.73 -0.52 -11.18
CA THR A 285 -21.19 -1.22 -12.37
C THR A 285 -20.75 -2.64 -12.04
N GLY A 286 -20.32 -2.90 -10.80
CA GLY A 286 -20.04 -4.24 -10.28
C GLY A 286 -21.28 -5.16 -10.33
N MET A 287 -22.47 -4.66 -9.94
CA MET A 287 -23.72 -5.42 -10.07
C MET A 287 -24.07 -5.70 -11.52
N LEU A 288 -23.86 -4.74 -12.43
CA LEU A 288 -24.04 -4.95 -13.88
C LEU A 288 -23.07 -6.00 -14.42
N ARG A 289 -21.83 -6.02 -13.93
CA ARG A 289 -20.84 -7.05 -14.30
C ARG A 289 -21.31 -8.44 -13.91
N ILE A 290 -21.78 -8.64 -12.68
CA ILE A 290 -22.33 -9.93 -12.24
C ILE A 290 -23.57 -10.29 -13.07
N ALA A 291 -24.49 -9.35 -13.29
CA ALA A 291 -25.68 -9.59 -14.11
C ALA A 291 -25.31 -9.96 -15.57
N ALA A 292 -24.30 -9.29 -16.16
CA ALA A 292 -23.80 -9.62 -17.50
C ALA A 292 -23.20 -11.03 -17.57
N MET A 293 -22.52 -11.50 -16.51
CA MET A 293 -21.99 -12.86 -16.45
C MET A 293 -23.09 -13.93 -16.38
N LEU A 294 -24.16 -13.63 -15.64
CA LEU A 294 -25.22 -14.59 -15.32
C LEU A 294 -26.38 -14.60 -16.34
N GLY A 295 -26.62 -13.49 -17.06
CA GLY A 295 -27.71 -13.41 -18.03
C GLY A 295 -27.59 -14.47 -19.11
N ASN A 296 -28.59 -15.36 -19.25
CA ASN A 296 -28.59 -16.46 -20.22
C ASN A 296 -29.84 -16.51 -21.11
N THR A 297 -30.92 -15.79 -20.77
CA THR A 297 -32.08 -15.65 -21.64
C THR A 297 -32.00 -14.38 -22.50
N PRO A 298 -32.62 -14.37 -23.70
CA PRO A 298 -32.62 -13.17 -24.54
C PRO A 298 -33.16 -11.92 -23.83
N GLU A 299 -34.16 -12.09 -22.96
CA GLU A 299 -34.77 -11.03 -22.17
C GLU A 299 -33.80 -10.48 -21.12
N GLU A 300 -33.12 -11.36 -20.39
CA GLU A 300 -32.10 -10.95 -19.38
C GLU A 300 -30.97 -10.20 -20.06
N ILE A 301 -30.44 -10.73 -21.17
CA ILE A 301 -29.37 -10.12 -21.94
C ILE A 301 -29.76 -8.74 -22.47
N LYS A 302 -30.98 -8.62 -23.03
CA LYS A 302 -31.51 -7.33 -23.51
C LYS A 302 -31.61 -6.30 -22.39
N ARG A 303 -32.09 -6.72 -21.21
CA ARG A 303 -32.18 -5.83 -20.03
C ARG A 303 -30.79 -5.34 -19.61
N VAL A 304 -29.80 -6.24 -19.56
CA VAL A 304 -28.42 -5.86 -19.21
C VAL A 304 -27.84 -4.86 -20.21
N PHE A 305 -27.99 -5.10 -21.51
CA PHE A 305 -27.54 -4.13 -22.53
C PHE A 305 -28.22 -2.76 -22.36
N SER A 306 -29.54 -2.74 -22.10
CA SER A 306 -30.26 -1.48 -21.89
C SER A 306 -29.71 -0.67 -20.70
N GLU A 307 -29.35 -1.34 -19.60
CA GLU A 307 -28.78 -0.64 -18.44
C GLU A 307 -27.32 -0.20 -18.70
N LEU A 308 -26.53 -1.01 -19.41
CA LEU A 308 -25.16 -0.63 -19.81
C LEU A 308 -25.16 0.59 -20.76
N ASP A 309 -26.12 0.65 -21.68
CA ASP A 309 -26.32 1.80 -22.58
C ASP A 309 -26.78 3.06 -21.83
N ASN A 310 -27.48 2.90 -20.70
CA ASN A 310 -27.93 4.00 -19.84
C ASN A 310 -26.81 4.56 -18.96
N GLU A 311 -25.71 3.83 -18.75
CA GLU A 311 -24.51 4.29 -18.04
C GLU A 311 -23.73 5.33 -18.87
N ASN A 312 -24.42 6.37 -19.33
CA ASN A 312 -23.88 7.52 -20.06
C ASN A 312 -23.06 8.48 -19.17
N GLY A 313 -22.59 7.99 -18.00
CA GLY A 313 -21.68 8.72 -17.11
C GLY A 313 -20.39 9.13 -17.84
N THR A 314 -19.72 10.14 -17.32
CA THR A 314 -18.38 10.51 -17.77
C THR A 314 -17.35 9.78 -16.93
N GLY A 315 -16.23 9.38 -17.53
CA GLY A 315 -15.09 8.83 -16.81
C GLY A 315 -15.17 7.32 -16.59
N TYR A 316 -14.86 6.88 -15.38
CA TYR A 316 -14.61 5.48 -15.03
C TYR A 316 -15.85 4.56 -15.23
N SER A 317 -17.05 5.01 -14.84
CA SER A 317 -18.28 4.21 -14.97
C SER A 317 -18.57 3.85 -16.43
N MET A 318 -18.43 4.80 -17.35
CA MET A 318 -18.62 4.56 -18.80
C MET A 318 -17.57 3.57 -19.34
N GLN A 319 -16.32 3.74 -18.95
CA GLN A 319 -15.24 2.84 -19.39
C GLN A 319 -15.50 1.40 -18.94
N GLU A 320 -15.94 1.23 -17.70
CA GLU A 320 -16.27 -0.08 -17.15
C GLU A 320 -17.53 -0.67 -17.81
N ALA A 321 -18.58 0.13 -18.06
CA ALA A 321 -19.75 -0.31 -18.79
C ALA A 321 -19.40 -0.79 -20.21
N GLN A 322 -18.56 -0.07 -20.93
CA GLN A 322 -18.05 -0.50 -22.24
C GLN A 322 -17.26 -1.82 -22.16
N ARG A 323 -16.44 -2.00 -21.13
CA ARG A 323 -15.68 -3.24 -20.90
C ARG A 323 -16.62 -4.42 -20.66
N ILE A 324 -17.65 -4.23 -19.82
CA ILE A 324 -18.69 -5.25 -19.59
C ILE A 324 -19.44 -5.55 -20.89
N THR A 325 -19.79 -4.53 -21.66
CA THR A 325 -20.48 -4.66 -22.95
C THR A 325 -19.64 -5.49 -23.94
N TYR A 326 -18.33 -5.22 -24.03
CA TYR A 326 -17.41 -6.01 -24.84
C TYR A 326 -17.46 -7.50 -24.46
N GLY A 327 -17.32 -7.82 -23.17
CA GLY A 327 -17.37 -9.20 -22.69
C GLY A 327 -18.72 -9.89 -22.97
N LEU A 328 -19.82 -9.15 -22.80
CA LEU A 328 -21.16 -9.66 -23.08
C LEU A 328 -21.37 -9.92 -24.58
N ILE A 329 -20.92 -9.02 -25.46
CA ILE A 329 -20.96 -9.21 -26.92
C ILE A 329 -20.12 -10.43 -27.31
N ALA A 330 -18.91 -10.60 -26.79
CA ALA A 330 -18.06 -11.75 -27.08
C ALA A 330 -18.76 -13.07 -26.73
N ARG A 331 -19.42 -13.12 -25.58
CA ARG A 331 -20.15 -14.30 -25.12
C ARG A 331 -21.40 -14.60 -25.92
N VAL A 332 -22.17 -13.58 -26.34
CA VAL A 332 -23.52 -13.76 -26.92
C VAL A 332 -23.52 -13.71 -28.45
N LYS A 333 -22.70 -12.83 -29.04
CA LYS A 333 -22.64 -12.58 -30.48
C LYS A 333 -21.37 -13.11 -31.13
N GLY A 334 -20.41 -13.57 -30.30
CA GLY A 334 -19.14 -14.15 -30.76
C GLY A 334 -18.04 -13.12 -30.99
N GLU A 335 -16.84 -13.65 -31.27
CA GLU A 335 -15.60 -12.90 -31.36
C GLU A 335 -15.57 -11.83 -32.48
N ASN A 336 -16.25 -12.05 -33.60
CA ASN A 336 -16.27 -11.08 -34.70
C ASN A 336 -17.01 -9.80 -34.29
N ALA A 337 -18.21 -9.93 -33.70
CA ALA A 337 -18.97 -8.78 -33.23
C ALA A 337 -18.26 -8.07 -32.07
N ALA A 338 -17.58 -8.82 -31.21
CA ALA A 338 -16.75 -8.25 -30.14
C ALA A 338 -15.54 -7.48 -30.72
N GLY A 339 -14.93 -7.98 -31.80
CA GLY A 339 -13.85 -7.29 -32.50
C GLY A 339 -14.31 -5.96 -33.10
N GLU A 340 -15.47 -5.91 -33.75
CA GLU A 340 -16.05 -4.68 -34.28
C GLU A 340 -16.34 -3.67 -33.18
N TYR A 341 -16.88 -4.12 -32.05
CA TYR A 341 -17.13 -3.27 -30.89
C TYR A 341 -15.82 -2.72 -30.29
N LEU A 342 -14.80 -3.56 -30.21
CA LEU A 342 -13.47 -3.20 -29.71
C LEU A 342 -12.82 -2.11 -30.58
N GLU A 343 -12.94 -2.23 -31.91
CA GLU A 343 -12.42 -1.24 -32.86
C GLU A 343 -13.14 0.10 -32.76
N ALA A 344 -14.45 0.07 -32.54
CA ALA A 344 -15.26 1.29 -32.44
C ALA A 344 -15.08 2.06 -31.12
N ASN A 345 -14.49 1.45 -30.08
CA ASN A 345 -14.40 2.04 -28.74
C ASN A 345 -12.95 2.10 -28.21
N GLN A 346 -11.97 2.31 -29.06
CA GLN A 346 -10.55 2.42 -28.66
C GLN A 346 -10.18 3.69 -27.92
N ASP A 347 -11.06 4.64 -27.80
CA ASP A 347 -10.95 5.78 -26.88
C ASP A 347 -10.99 5.38 -25.39
N ASN A 348 -11.58 4.20 -25.10
CA ASN A 348 -11.51 3.57 -23.80
C ASN A 348 -10.13 2.90 -23.58
N PRO A 349 -9.34 3.31 -22.55
CA PRO A 349 -8.02 2.72 -22.32
C PRO A 349 -8.05 1.21 -22.04
N GLU A 350 -9.08 0.72 -21.34
CA GLU A 350 -9.23 -0.70 -21.03
C GLU A 350 -9.44 -1.52 -22.32
N LEU A 351 -10.32 -1.04 -23.21
CA LEU A 351 -10.55 -1.68 -24.48
C LEU A 351 -9.33 -1.59 -25.41
N ARG A 352 -8.61 -0.45 -25.35
CA ARG A 352 -7.34 -0.31 -26.08
C ARG A 352 -6.29 -1.33 -25.63
N ARG A 353 -6.14 -1.56 -24.32
CA ARG A 353 -5.26 -2.62 -23.76
C ARG A 353 -5.64 -4.00 -24.31
N ILE A 354 -6.92 -4.32 -24.28
CA ILE A 354 -7.44 -5.59 -24.82
C ILE A 354 -7.12 -5.72 -26.31
N ALA A 355 -7.31 -4.63 -27.09
CA ALA A 355 -7.04 -4.63 -28.52
C ALA A 355 -5.54 -4.86 -28.82
N ILE A 356 -4.64 -4.19 -28.11
CA ILE A 356 -3.19 -4.39 -28.22
C ILE A 356 -2.83 -5.84 -27.89
N GLN A 357 -3.30 -6.35 -26.75
CA GLN A 357 -3.01 -7.72 -26.32
C GLN A 357 -3.53 -8.77 -27.31
N LYS A 358 -4.72 -8.56 -27.87
CA LYS A 358 -5.31 -9.45 -28.90
C LYS A 358 -4.48 -9.43 -30.19
N ALA A 359 -4.07 -8.26 -30.66
CA ALA A 359 -3.19 -8.11 -31.82
C ALA A 359 -1.84 -8.82 -31.60
N LEU A 360 -1.23 -8.68 -30.42
CA LEU A 360 0.00 -9.37 -30.06
C LEU A 360 -0.16 -10.90 -30.03
N THR A 361 -1.27 -11.39 -29.48
CA THR A 361 -1.57 -12.84 -29.44
C THR A 361 -1.73 -13.43 -30.86
N MET A 362 -2.23 -12.63 -31.79
CA MET A 362 -2.36 -13.01 -33.22
C MET A 362 -1.05 -12.81 -34.00
N GLY A 363 -0.01 -12.25 -33.41
CA GLY A 363 1.24 -11.92 -34.08
C GLY A 363 1.16 -10.67 -34.98
N ASP A 364 0.07 -9.92 -34.91
CA ASP A 364 -0.12 -8.69 -35.70
C ASP A 364 0.51 -7.49 -34.97
N TYR A 365 1.83 -7.45 -34.98
CA TYR A 365 2.62 -6.38 -34.37
C TYR A 365 2.31 -5.01 -34.99
N GLN A 366 2.01 -4.96 -36.30
CA GLN A 366 1.72 -3.68 -36.96
C GLN A 366 0.42 -3.06 -36.41
N ARG A 367 -0.61 -3.87 -36.24
CA ARG A 367 -1.87 -3.46 -35.65
C ARG A 367 -1.67 -3.00 -34.22
N ALA A 368 -0.93 -3.76 -33.39
CA ALA A 368 -0.61 -3.40 -32.01
C ALA A 368 0.11 -2.04 -31.91
N ILE A 369 1.08 -1.79 -32.79
CA ILE A 369 1.80 -0.51 -32.88
C ILE A 369 0.86 0.65 -33.23
N LEU A 370 -0.03 0.47 -34.20
CA LEU A 370 -0.99 1.50 -34.58
C LEU A 370 -1.89 1.86 -33.40
N ILE A 371 -2.50 0.87 -32.75
CA ILE A 371 -3.38 1.09 -31.61
C ILE A 371 -2.66 1.81 -30.45
N ALA A 372 -1.42 1.44 -30.17
CA ALA A 372 -0.62 2.10 -29.12
C ALA A 372 -0.25 3.56 -29.49
N LYS A 373 0.11 3.81 -30.76
CA LYS A 373 0.39 5.19 -31.28
C LYS A 373 -0.86 6.07 -31.25
N ASP A 374 -2.01 5.54 -31.62
CA ASP A 374 -3.29 6.26 -31.52
C ASP A 374 -3.58 6.59 -30.05
N GLY A 375 -3.25 5.67 -29.11
CA GLY A 375 -3.29 5.91 -27.67
C GLY A 375 -2.42 7.08 -27.23
N VAL A 376 -1.17 7.12 -27.66
CA VAL A 376 -0.25 8.25 -27.38
C VAL A 376 -0.85 9.57 -27.89
N THR A 377 -1.43 9.57 -29.09
CA THR A 377 -1.97 10.80 -29.69
C THR A 377 -3.22 11.27 -28.98
N TYR A 378 -4.16 10.37 -28.73
CA TYR A 378 -5.43 10.69 -28.07
C TYR A 378 -5.23 11.11 -26.61
N ASP A 379 -4.49 10.33 -25.83
CA ASP A 379 -4.35 10.55 -24.39
C ASP A 379 -3.38 11.69 -24.05
N ARG A 380 -2.57 12.17 -24.99
CA ARG A 380 -1.74 13.37 -24.77
C ARG A 380 -2.55 14.60 -24.41
N GLN A 381 -3.77 14.72 -24.93
CA GLN A 381 -4.69 15.82 -24.65
C GLN A 381 -5.69 15.46 -23.54
N GLU A 382 -6.25 14.28 -23.61
CA GLU A 382 -7.35 13.86 -22.75
C GLU A 382 -6.89 13.30 -21.39
N ARG A 383 -5.81 12.49 -21.39
CA ARG A 383 -5.32 11.77 -20.20
C ARG A 383 -3.79 11.67 -20.21
N PRO A 384 -3.06 12.76 -20.02
CA PRO A 384 -1.59 12.78 -20.16
C PRO A 384 -0.86 11.71 -19.34
N GLY A 385 -1.42 11.29 -18.19
CA GLY A 385 -0.86 10.24 -17.34
C GLY A 385 -0.82 8.84 -17.98
N LEU A 386 -1.65 8.58 -19.01
CA LEU A 386 -1.65 7.30 -19.72
C LEU A 386 -0.65 7.21 -20.88
N VAL A 387 -0.11 8.34 -21.32
CA VAL A 387 0.83 8.40 -22.46
C VAL A 387 2.06 7.51 -22.22
N ILE A 388 2.55 7.48 -21.00
CA ILE A 388 3.69 6.65 -20.59
C ILE A 388 3.39 5.16 -20.80
N GLU A 389 2.19 4.71 -20.46
CA GLU A 389 1.77 3.33 -20.64
C GLU A 389 1.77 2.92 -22.13
N TRP A 390 1.31 3.81 -23.01
CA TRP A 390 1.31 3.52 -24.45
C TRP A 390 2.72 3.44 -25.02
N TYR A 391 3.65 4.26 -24.54
CA TYR A 391 5.08 4.12 -24.88
C TYR A 391 5.67 2.83 -24.34
N ASP A 392 5.25 2.37 -23.17
CA ASP A 392 5.69 1.10 -22.59
C ASP A 392 5.23 -0.10 -23.45
N TRP A 393 3.98 -0.07 -23.96
CA TRP A 393 3.51 -1.03 -24.94
C TRP A 393 4.33 -0.99 -26.22
N LEU A 394 4.65 0.19 -26.75
CA LEU A 394 5.48 0.35 -27.95
C LEU A 394 6.89 -0.19 -27.73
N LEU A 395 7.49 0.03 -26.55
CA LEU A 395 8.79 -0.54 -26.20
C LEU A 395 8.75 -2.07 -26.13
N LYS A 396 7.72 -2.64 -25.47
CA LYS A 396 7.52 -4.09 -25.41
C LYS A 396 7.42 -4.71 -26.79
N ILE A 397 6.67 -4.09 -27.70
CA ILE A 397 6.55 -4.56 -29.08
C ILE A 397 7.88 -4.45 -29.83
N ALA A 398 8.61 -3.36 -29.68
CA ALA A 398 9.91 -3.16 -30.30
C ALA A 398 10.94 -4.20 -29.82
N LEU A 399 10.93 -4.56 -28.53
CA LEU A 399 11.77 -5.62 -27.95
C LEU A 399 11.39 -7.00 -28.53
N LEU A 400 10.09 -7.31 -28.68
CA LEU A 400 9.65 -8.57 -29.31
C LEU A 400 10.08 -8.70 -30.77
N GLN A 401 10.23 -7.58 -31.48
CA GLN A 401 10.66 -7.53 -32.88
C GLN A 401 12.17 -7.35 -33.03
N ASP A 402 12.93 -7.20 -31.94
CA ASP A 402 14.36 -6.83 -31.94
C ASP A 402 14.65 -5.58 -32.80
N ASN A 403 13.72 -4.62 -32.80
CA ASN A 403 13.85 -3.40 -33.57
C ASN A 403 14.67 -2.35 -32.79
N ARG A 404 15.98 -2.35 -33.01
CA ARG A 404 16.95 -1.50 -32.31
C ARG A 404 16.58 -0.01 -32.32
N GLU A 405 16.15 0.50 -33.47
CA GLU A 405 15.80 1.94 -33.61
C GLU A 405 14.63 2.30 -32.69
N HIS A 406 13.55 1.56 -32.74
CA HIS A 406 12.36 1.77 -31.92
C HIS A 406 12.64 1.51 -30.43
N ILE A 407 13.44 0.50 -30.09
CA ILE A 407 13.85 0.23 -28.71
C ILE A 407 14.54 1.46 -28.13
N MET A 408 15.53 1.99 -28.82
CA MET A 408 16.25 3.19 -28.38
C MET A 408 15.34 4.41 -28.28
N GLN A 409 14.46 4.61 -29.25
CA GLN A 409 13.51 5.72 -29.28
C GLN A 409 12.58 5.67 -28.05
N TYR A 410 11.89 4.55 -27.84
CA TYR A 410 10.87 4.45 -26.80
C TYR A 410 11.49 4.35 -25.40
N ALA A 411 12.59 3.62 -25.22
CA ALA A 411 13.30 3.56 -23.95
C ALA A 411 13.84 4.95 -23.54
N ARG A 412 14.33 5.77 -24.50
CA ARG A 412 14.74 7.15 -24.24
C ARG A 412 13.57 8.03 -23.76
N ILE A 413 12.41 7.96 -24.42
CA ILE A 413 11.21 8.72 -24.02
C ILE A 413 10.79 8.32 -22.62
N LEU A 414 10.69 7.02 -22.37
CA LEU A 414 10.27 6.48 -21.08
C LEU A 414 11.26 6.82 -19.96
N PHE A 415 12.56 6.77 -20.21
CA PHE A 415 13.56 7.16 -19.23
C PHE A 415 13.47 8.64 -18.85
N ILE A 416 13.20 9.52 -19.82
CA ILE A 416 13.12 10.98 -19.58
C ILE A 416 11.79 11.36 -18.90
N GLU A 417 10.67 10.75 -19.30
CA GLU A 417 9.32 11.18 -18.90
C GLU A 417 8.73 10.34 -17.73
N ASN A 418 9.23 9.13 -17.50
CA ASN A 418 8.72 8.23 -16.45
C ASN A 418 9.58 8.26 -15.20
N PHE A 419 9.04 8.80 -14.11
CA PHE A 419 9.68 8.87 -12.80
C PHE A 419 9.52 7.59 -11.95
N SER A 420 8.63 6.66 -12.34
CA SER A 420 8.53 5.37 -11.68
C SER A 420 9.66 4.47 -12.16
N GLN A 421 10.56 4.09 -11.26
CA GLN A 421 11.71 3.22 -11.57
C GLN A 421 11.31 1.72 -11.62
N GLU A 422 10.09 1.42 -12.05
CA GLU A 422 9.62 0.02 -12.13
C GLU A 422 10.33 -0.78 -13.23
N GLN A 423 10.80 -0.10 -14.29
CA GLN A 423 11.61 -0.72 -15.34
C GLN A 423 12.92 0.05 -15.52
N ASP A 424 14.02 -0.69 -15.66
CA ASP A 424 15.34 -0.13 -15.87
C ASP A 424 15.58 0.23 -17.35
N TYR A 425 14.93 1.31 -17.79
CA TYR A 425 15.08 1.82 -19.17
C TYR A 425 16.51 2.26 -19.47
N TYR A 426 17.27 2.67 -18.45
CA TYR A 426 18.68 3.06 -18.62
C TYR A 426 19.54 1.88 -19.02
N SER A 427 19.39 0.73 -18.37
CA SER A 427 20.08 -0.49 -18.76
C SER A 427 19.70 -0.98 -20.14
N ILE A 428 18.44 -0.83 -20.56
CA ILE A 428 18.01 -1.12 -21.92
C ILE A 428 18.77 -0.23 -22.90
N LEU A 429 18.83 1.09 -22.68
CA LEU A 429 19.59 2.00 -23.55
C LEU A 429 21.08 1.61 -23.61
N LYS A 430 21.69 1.28 -22.46
CA LYS A 430 23.10 0.87 -22.38
C LYS A 430 23.40 -0.41 -23.18
N GLN A 431 22.46 -1.32 -23.26
CA GLN A 431 22.58 -2.56 -24.02
C GLN A 431 22.60 -2.32 -25.54
N TYR A 432 21.85 -1.31 -26.02
CA TYR A 432 21.65 -1.07 -27.45
C TYR A 432 22.53 0.04 -28.03
N VAL A 433 23.18 0.87 -27.20
CA VAL A 433 24.17 1.87 -27.66
C VAL A 433 25.56 1.25 -27.73
N ALA A 434 26.32 1.55 -28.78
CA ALA A 434 27.70 1.07 -28.91
C ALA A 434 28.57 1.66 -27.78
N PRO A 435 29.44 0.88 -27.15
CA PRO A 435 30.25 1.32 -25.99
C PRO A 435 31.04 2.61 -26.25
N GLU A 436 31.59 2.77 -27.44
CA GLU A 436 32.37 3.95 -27.86
C GLU A 436 31.51 5.21 -28.00
N MET A 437 30.21 5.06 -28.22
CA MET A 437 29.24 6.18 -28.34
C MET A 437 28.53 6.49 -27.02
N TRP A 438 28.68 5.61 -26.00
CA TRP A 438 27.89 5.66 -24.78
C TRP A 438 28.02 6.99 -24.02
N VAL A 439 29.26 7.45 -23.79
CA VAL A 439 29.52 8.69 -23.04
C VAL A 439 28.89 9.89 -23.73
N GLY A 440 29.00 9.98 -25.06
CA GLY A 440 28.36 11.05 -25.84
C GLY A 440 26.83 10.99 -25.74
N TYR A 441 26.27 9.78 -25.86
CA TYR A 441 24.85 9.55 -25.75
C TYR A 441 24.28 9.95 -24.37
N VAL A 442 24.98 9.61 -23.29
CA VAL A 442 24.57 9.96 -21.92
C VAL A 442 24.63 11.48 -21.70
N ASN A 443 25.67 12.14 -22.21
CA ASN A 443 25.76 13.61 -22.14
C ASN A 443 24.58 14.29 -22.86
N ASP A 444 24.16 13.79 -24.02
CA ASP A 444 22.99 14.32 -24.74
C ASP A 444 21.68 14.01 -24.01
N LEU A 445 21.61 12.86 -23.33
CA LEU A 445 20.49 12.49 -22.49
C LEU A 445 20.34 13.45 -21.28
N ILE A 446 21.46 13.76 -20.61
CA ILE A 446 21.50 14.72 -19.50
C ILE A 446 21.05 16.12 -19.94
N LYS A 447 21.51 16.59 -21.10
CA LYS A 447 21.07 17.89 -21.66
C LYS A 447 19.56 17.91 -21.89
N GLU A 448 19.02 16.85 -22.50
CA GLU A 448 17.58 16.77 -22.76
C GLU A 448 16.75 16.72 -21.46
N ILE A 449 17.22 16.01 -20.44
CA ILE A 449 16.59 15.99 -19.11
C ILE A 449 16.60 17.40 -18.50
N ALA A 450 17.73 18.09 -18.55
CA ALA A 450 17.84 19.44 -18.01
C ALA A 450 16.94 20.46 -18.73
N GLU A 451 16.74 20.29 -20.04
CA GLU A 451 15.87 21.16 -20.84
C GLU A 451 14.38 20.90 -20.59
N LYS A 452 13.96 19.62 -20.54
CA LYS A 452 12.55 19.22 -20.40
C LYS A 452 12.03 19.36 -18.98
N ASN A 453 12.83 19.00 -18.00
CA ASN A 453 12.40 18.84 -16.61
C ASN A 453 12.78 20.01 -15.69
N ARG A 454 12.87 21.23 -16.20
CA ARG A 454 13.29 22.44 -15.46
C ARG A 454 12.55 22.71 -14.13
N ARG A 455 11.44 22.01 -13.85
CA ARG A 455 10.60 22.29 -12.66
C ARG A 455 10.60 21.19 -11.57
N TRP A 456 10.84 19.93 -11.91
CA TRP A 456 10.69 18.81 -10.96
C TRP A 456 11.62 17.64 -11.33
N ASN A 457 12.50 17.24 -10.43
CA ASN A 457 13.32 16.01 -10.47
C ASN A 457 14.44 15.88 -11.52
N ALA A 458 14.74 16.88 -12.36
CA ALA A 458 15.90 16.79 -13.26
C ALA A 458 17.20 16.52 -12.50
N GLU A 459 17.43 17.23 -11.39
CA GLU A 459 18.60 17.07 -10.54
C GLU A 459 18.73 15.64 -10.00
N GLU A 460 17.63 15.05 -9.55
CA GLU A 460 17.63 13.69 -9.00
C GLU A 460 17.94 12.64 -10.09
N GLN A 461 17.36 12.80 -11.27
CA GLN A 461 17.57 11.91 -12.41
C GLN A 461 19.00 12.01 -12.93
N ILE A 462 19.55 13.23 -13.07
CA ILE A 462 20.94 13.46 -13.48
C ILE A 462 21.91 12.91 -12.42
N ALA A 463 21.65 13.15 -11.14
CA ALA A 463 22.46 12.59 -10.06
C ALA A 463 22.45 11.05 -10.08
N GLY A 464 21.33 10.42 -10.38
CA GLY A 464 21.21 8.98 -10.57
C GLY A 464 22.11 8.47 -11.70
N ILE A 465 22.10 9.15 -12.85
CA ILE A 465 23.01 8.85 -13.98
C ILE A 465 24.48 8.97 -13.55
N CYS A 466 24.83 10.06 -12.87
CA CYS A 466 26.21 10.29 -12.40
C CYS A 466 26.70 9.16 -11.48
N ILE A 467 25.83 8.67 -10.60
CA ILE A 467 26.15 7.54 -9.71
C ILE A 467 26.35 6.26 -10.51
N LEU A 468 25.45 5.95 -11.46
CA LEU A 468 25.54 4.75 -12.30
C LEU A 468 26.79 4.71 -13.17
N GLU A 469 27.22 5.87 -13.69
CA GLU A 469 28.41 5.98 -14.54
C GLU A 469 29.70 6.29 -13.77
N GLY A 470 29.62 6.52 -12.45
CA GLY A 470 30.78 6.87 -11.63
C GLY A 470 31.29 8.31 -11.87
N TRP A 471 30.47 9.22 -12.39
CA TRP A 471 30.84 10.61 -12.70
C TRP A 471 30.70 11.51 -11.47
N MET A 472 31.59 11.34 -10.50
CA MET A 472 31.48 11.98 -9.19
C MET A 472 31.73 13.49 -9.24
N ASP A 473 32.57 13.99 -10.16
CA ASP A 473 32.76 15.46 -10.38
C ASP A 473 31.46 16.12 -10.82
N MET A 474 30.75 15.49 -11.76
CA MET A 474 29.46 15.99 -12.24
C MET A 474 28.39 15.89 -11.14
N LEU A 475 28.39 14.81 -10.36
CA LEU A 475 27.50 14.68 -9.20
C LEU A 475 27.72 15.81 -8.20
N LEU A 476 28.99 16.13 -7.89
CA LEU A 476 29.31 17.25 -7.00
C LEU A 476 28.79 18.59 -7.57
N GLN A 477 28.93 18.81 -8.86
CA GLN A 477 28.40 20.01 -9.51
C GLN A 477 26.87 20.10 -9.34
N VAL A 478 26.13 19.04 -9.66
CA VAL A 478 24.66 18.98 -9.51
C VAL A 478 24.23 19.26 -8.07
N VAL A 479 24.93 18.64 -7.10
CA VAL A 479 24.66 18.84 -5.67
C VAL A 479 24.97 20.26 -5.23
N SER A 480 26.02 20.89 -5.79
CA SER A 480 26.41 22.26 -5.43
C SER A 480 25.45 23.32 -5.96
N GLU A 481 24.75 23.04 -7.08
CA GLU A 481 23.77 23.95 -7.71
C GLU A 481 22.40 23.90 -7.00
N SER A 482 22.08 22.79 -6.31
CA SER A 482 20.78 22.62 -5.66
C SER A 482 20.58 23.47 -4.40
N GLU A 483 21.66 23.96 -3.77
CA GLU A 483 21.67 24.77 -2.53
C GLU A 483 20.92 24.13 -1.33
N SER A 484 20.40 22.91 -1.49
CA SER A 484 19.58 22.21 -0.51
C SER A 484 20.42 21.37 0.45
N LEU A 485 20.36 21.67 1.73
CA LEU A 485 20.98 20.84 2.78
C LEU A 485 20.50 19.37 2.73
N HIS A 486 19.26 19.14 2.33
CA HIS A 486 18.71 17.80 2.17
C HIS A 486 19.36 17.07 1.00
N THR A 487 19.50 17.74 -0.15
CA THR A 487 20.15 17.17 -1.35
C THR A 487 21.61 16.85 -1.08
N ILE A 488 22.35 17.78 -0.45
CA ILE A 488 23.75 17.53 -0.05
C ILE A 488 23.84 16.28 0.84
N ALA A 489 22.95 16.15 1.84
CA ALA A 489 22.95 15.00 2.75
C ALA A 489 22.56 13.68 2.08
N LYS A 490 21.69 13.73 1.05
CA LYS A 490 21.28 12.56 0.26
C LYS A 490 22.45 11.95 -0.50
N TYR A 491 23.30 12.79 -1.09
CA TYR A 491 24.42 12.36 -1.93
C TYR A 491 25.79 12.36 -1.21
N GLU A 492 25.86 12.80 0.05
CA GLU A 492 27.08 12.73 0.88
C GLU A 492 27.74 11.34 0.86
N PRO A 493 27.00 10.20 1.00
CA PRO A 493 27.63 8.88 0.99
C PRO A 493 28.42 8.56 -0.29
N ASN A 494 27.98 9.11 -1.43
CA ASN A 494 28.64 8.90 -2.73
C ASN A 494 29.88 9.80 -2.90
N LEU A 495 29.85 11.01 -2.29
CA LEU A 495 30.89 12.05 -2.48
C LEU A 495 31.90 12.12 -1.33
N ALA A 496 31.55 11.63 -0.13
CA ALA A 496 32.35 11.85 1.08
C ALA A 496 33.79 11.34 0.99
N LYS A 497 34.04 10.28 0.21
CA LYS A 497 35.36 9.67 0.07
C LYS A 497 36.35 10.61 -0.61
N ASP A 498 35.94 11.24 -1.71
CA ASP A 498 36.83 11.97 -2.59
C ASP A 498 36.63 13.51 -2.51
N TYR A 499 35.47 14.00 -1.98
CA TYR A 499 35.08 15.41 -1.96
C TYR A 499 34.64 15.88 -0.57
N ALA A 500 35.26 15.36 0.50
CA ALA A 500 34.90 15.73 1.88
C ALA A 500 35.06 17.23 2.16
N SER A 501 36.09 17.87 1.60
CA SER A 501 36.36 19.30 1.77
C SER A 501 35.28 20.16 1.14
N GLU A 502 34.89 19.81 -0.09
CA GLU A 502 33.87 20.48 -0.87
C GLU A 502 32.50 20.37 -0.18
N LEU A 503 32.17 19.16 0.34
CA LEU A 503 30.94 18.94 1.12
C LEU A 503 30.89 19.79 2.38
N VAL A 504 32.01 19.94 3.09
CA VAL A 504 32.12 20.84 4.24
C VAL A 504 31.82 22.27 3.83
N GLY A 505 32.34 22.75 2.70
CA GLY A 505 32.06 24.05 2.14
C GLY A 505 30.57 24.24 1.78
N LEU A 506 29.96 23.24 1.15
CA LEU A 506 28.54 23.22 0.80
C LEU A 506 27.64 23.28 2.05
N TYR A 507 27.93 22.46 3.05
CA TYR A 507 27.18 22.51 4.32
C TYR A 507 27.33 23.86 5.03
N SER A 508 28.53 24.45 5.03
CA SER A 508 28.76 25.76 5.64
C SER A 508 27.91 26.83 4.97
N ARG A 509 27.84 26.88 3.65
CA ARG A 509 26.99 27.82 2.89
C ARG A 509 25.50 27.56 3.17
N GLY A 510 25.06 26.31 2.99
CA GLY A 510 23.64 25.96 3.15
C GLY A 510 23.12 26.21 4.57
N VAL A 511 23.93 25.97 5.64
CA VAL A 511 23.54 26.30 7.02
C VAL A 511 23.40 27.80 7.22
N ARG A 512 24.30 28.62 6.69
CA ARG A 512 24.22 30.10 6.77
C ARG A 512 22.94 30.60 6.12
N GLU A 513 22.66 30.16 4.91
CA GLU A 513 21.48 30.55 4.13
C GLU A 513 20.19 30.07 4.79
N TYR A 514 20.13 28.81 5.21
CA TYR A 514 18.98 28.26 5.89
C TYR A 514 18.59 29.06 7.13
N LEU A 515 19.56 29.45 7.97
CA LEU A 515 19.32 30.21 9.21
C LEU A 515 19.02 31.68 8.98
N GLN A 516 19.25 32.26 7.78
CA GLN A 516 18.76 33.59 7.43
C GLN A 516 17.24 33.61 7.34
N HIS A 517 16.64 32.56 6.78
CA HIS A 517 15.22 32.49 6.47
C HIS A 517 14.38 31.71 7.49
N HIS A 518 15.02 30.95 8.40
CA HIS A 518 14.32 30.10 9.34
C HIS A 518 14.65 30.42 10.81
N VAL A 519 13.60 30.52 11.62
CA VAL A 519 13.68 30.84 13.04
C VAL A 519 12.87 29.80 13.85
N GLY A 520 13.43 29.38 15.01
CA GLY A 520 12.77 28.42 15.88
C GLY A 520 13.65 27.23 16.24
N ARG A 521 13.43 26.64 17.42
CA ARG A 521 14.30 25.59 17.97
C ARG A 521 14.43 24.37 17.03
N ASN A 522 13.35 23.95 16.38
CA ASN A 522 13.39 22.83 15.43
C ASN A 522 14.31 23.12 14.24
N HIS A 523 14.27 24.35 13.70
CA HIS A 523 15.15 24.77 12.62
C HIS A 523 16.61 24.85 13.07
N TYR A 524 16.85 25.27 14.30
CA TYR A 524 18.21 25.32 14.86
C TYR A 524 18.78 23.92 15.08
N GLN A 525 17.97 22.99 15.59
CA GLN A 525 18.36 21.57 15.69
C GLN A 525 18.64 20.95 14.32
N TYR A 526 17.82 21.27 13.32
CA TYR A 526 18.04 20.82 11.94
C TYR A 526 19.38 21.34 11.41
N ALA A 527 19.69 22.62 11.54
CA ALA A 527 20.98 23.19 11.13
C ALA A 527 22.18 22.55 11.89
N CYS A 528 22.04 22.32 13.20
CA CYS A 528 23.08 21.69 14.00
C CYS A 528 23.38 20.24 13.58
N ARG A 529 22.45 19.52 12.92
CA ARG A 529 22.75 18.19 12.36
C ARG A 529 23.84 18.29 11.27
N PHE A 530 23.80 19.33 10.45
CA PHE A 530 24.77 19.51 9.37
C PHE A 530 26.14 19.99 9.88
N LEU A 531 26.17 20.78 10.96
CA LEU A 531 27.43 21.08 11.64
C LEU A 531 28.12 19.80 12.13
N ARG A 532 27.37 18.86 12.71
CA ARG A 532 27.91 17.55 13.11
C ARG A 532 28.38 16.70 11.92
N ARG A 533 27.70 16.80 10.77
CA ARG A 533 28.14 16.14 9.52
C ARG A 533 29.46 16.75 9.03
N MET A 534 29.61 18.08 9.05
CA MET A 534 30.89 18.74 8.73
C MET A 534 32.04 18.20 9.60
N ILE A 535 31.82 18.05 10.91
CA ILE A 535 32.80 17.50 11.84
C ILE A 535 33.16 16.05 11.48
N LYS A 536 32.17 15.22 11.15
CA LYS A 536 32.38 13.82 10.71
C LYS A 536 33.18 13.71 9.42
N LEU A 537 33.04 14.68 8.51
CA LEU A 537 33.80 14.78 7.27
C LEU A 537 35.22 15.36 7.46
N GLY A 538 35.66 15.56 8.71
CA GLY A 538 36.97 16.13 9.05
C GLY A 538 37.03 17.66 9.06
N GLY A 539 35.94 18.34 8.80
CA GLY A 539 35.85 19.81 8.74
C GLY A 539 35.64 20.49 10.10
N ARG A 540 36.26 20.02 11.18
CA ARG A 540 36.10 20.57 12.52
C ARG A 540 36.38 22.07 12.59
N ALA A 541 37.49 22.53 12.01
CA ALA A 541 37.86 23.95 12.00
C ALA A 541 36.82 24.83 11.31
N ALA A 542 36.28 24.38 10.17
CA ALA A 542 35.24 25.08 9.42
C ALA A 542 33.90 25.11 10.19
N ALA A 543 33.57 24.05 10.92
CA ALA A 543 32.39 23.99 11.77
C ALA A 543 32.51 24.96 12.97
N ASP A 544 33.66 25.01 13.62
CA ASP A 544 33.93 25.91 14.75
C ASP A 544 33.90 27.40 14.30
N GLU A 545 34.46 27.71 13.11
CA GLU A 545 34.38 29.02 12.48
C GLU A 545 32.91 29.41 12.19
N LEU A 546 32.13 28.50 11.62
CA LEU A 546 30.71 28.73 11.35
C LEU A 546 29.91 28.96 12.64
N VAL A 547 30.15 28.17 13.69
CA VAL A 547 29.52 28.35 15.00
C VAL A 547 29.85 29.72 15.56
N SER A 548 31.11 30.16 15.47
CA SER A 548 31.57 31.51 15.93
C SER A 548 30.86 32.60 15.14
N PHE A 549 30.78 32.46 13.81
CA PHE A 549 30.03 33.39 12.96
C PHE A 549 28.55 33.46 13.35
N LEU A 550 27.88 32.33 13.55
CA LEU A 550 26.43 32.28 13.86
C LEU A 550 26.13 32.92 15.24
N ARG A 551 27.02 32.76 16.20
CA ARG A 551 26.91 33.44 17.50
C ARG A 551 27.01 34.95 17.37
N THR A 552 27.92 35.42 16.54
CA THR A 552 28.11 36.87 16.29
C THR A 552 26.99 37.46 15.46
N ALA A 553 26.53 36.75 14.43
CA ALA A 553 25.47 37.22 13.55
C ALA A 553 24.08 37.22 14.21
N TYR A 554 23.84 36.30 15.16
CA TYR A 554 22.53 36.13 15.79
C TYR A 554 22.57 36.15 17.34
N PRO A 555 23.12 37.19 17.98
CA PRO A 555 23.36 37.21 19.43
C PRO A 555 22.05 37.15 20.27
N HIS A 556 20.93 37.57 19.68
CA HIS A 556 19.63 37.58 20.35
C HIS A 556 18.81 36.28 20.19
N ARG A 557 19.29 35.31 19.38
CA ARG A 557 18.63 33.99 19.19
C ARG A 557 19.10 33.01 20.28
N LYS A 558 18.67 33.20 21.54
CA LYS A 558 19.12 32.37 22.67
C LYS A 558 18.98 30.86 22.41
N ALA A 559 17.85 30.42 21.83
CA ALA A 559 17.63 29.00 21.51
C ALA A 559 18.61 28.48 20.47
N LEU A 560 19.09 29.31 19.53
CA LEU A 560 20.15 28.93 18.59
C LEU A 560 21.47 28.72 19.35
N ILE A 561 21.84 29.65 20.20
CA ILE A 561 23.06 29.57 20.99
C ILE A 561 23.06 28.29 21.86
N ASP A 562 21.92 27.96 22.50
CA ASP A 562 21.76 26.72 23.26
C ASP A 562 22.01 25.46 22.41
N GLU A 563 21.49 25.41 21.17
CA GLU A 563 21.70 24.27 20.28
C GLU A 563 23.15 24.21 19.72
N LEU A 564 23.77 25.38 19.45
CA LEU A 564 25.18 25.46 19.03
C LEU A 564 26.16 25.00 20.13
N ASN A 565 25.78 25.11 21.39
CA ASN A 565 26.60 24.61 22.52
C ASN A 565 26.64 23.08 22.61
N LYS A 566 25.77 22.40 21.86
CA LYS A 566 25.68 20.93 21.84
C LYS A 566 26.41 20.30 20.61
N VAL A 567 26.98 21.11 19.73
CA VAL A 567 27.74 20.69 18.55
C VAL A 567 29.20 20.46 18.93
#